data_a057640b8611d1568aaa960c2a6dab4d
#
_entry.id   a057640b8611d1568aaa960c2a6dab4d
#
_cell.length_a   1.000
_cell.length_b   1.000
_cell.length_c   1.000
_cell.angle_alpha   90.00
_cell.angle_beta   90.00
_cell.angle_gamma   90.00
#
_symmetry.space_group_name_H-M   'P 1'
#
loop_
_entity.id
_entity.type
_entity.pdbx_description
1 polymer ?
#
loop_
_entity_poly.entity_id
_entity_poly.type
_entity_poly.pdbx_seq_one_letter_code
_entity_poly.pdbx_strand_id
1 'polypeptide(L)'
;SVNGSLIAYVLGITEMDSIKHKLNFFRFLNPDRISLPDIDIDFPPSRRQEVIDYLATLDGIEFAEIITLNTKKLKGSIRLVGNGLEMDLDVIDEIAKAVEVYGGDKEKIDIKWKNKYPELFEYVDLFNGVIESMGSHPSGFVVSPITLDDHVSTVYTKESKYRVTCVNMKELDGENYVKLDILGLANIELVNEVCKLVGIDRLTPDNIDTTDINVWKSLRESTLGVFQFESDSAYAYLKQLFSDETLANIKENVGDIDYIDLLSLANGA
;
A
#
# COMPACT_ATOMS: atom_id res chain seq x y z
N SER A 1 8.66 -8.43 -0.18
CA SER A 1 8.96 -9.88 -0.37
C SER A 1 10.23 -10.10 -1.18
N VAL A 2 10.58 -9.23 -2.14
CA VAL A 2 11.78 -9.34 -2.98
C VAL A 2 13.11 -9.43 -2.19
N ASN A 3 13.14 -8.90 -0.98
CA ASN A 3 14.30 -9.01 -0.06
C ASN A 3 14.71 -10.46 0.25
N GLY A 4 13.80 -11.44 0.07
CA GLY A 4 14.14 -12.86 0.17
C GLY A 4 15.01 -13.40 -0.97
N SER A 5 15.24 -12.62 -2.04
CA SER A 5 16.03 -13.03 -3.21
C SER A 5 17.49 -12.62 -3.08
N LEU A 6 18.40 -13.60 -3.02
CA LEU A 6 19.84 -13.34 -3.07
C LEU A 6 20.26 -12.69 -4.40
N ILE A 7 19.60 -13.06 -5.49
CA ILE A 7 19.88 -12.47 -6.81
C ILE A 7 19.55 -10.98 -6.81
N ALA A 8 18.41 -10.59 -6.23
CA ALA A 8 18.03 -9.18 -6.11
C ALA A 8 19.05 -8.38 -5.28
N TYR A 9 19.60 -8.98 -4.22
CA TYR A 9 20.68 -8.37 -3.43
C TYR A 9 21.97 -8.21 -4.25
N VAL A 10 22.41 -9.25 -4.92
CA VAL A 10 23.65 -9.21 -5.74
C VAL A 10 23.54 -8.21 -6.89
N LEU A 11 22.36 -8.04 -7.46
CA LEU A 11 22.07 -7.03 -8.50
C LEU A 11 21.89 -5.61 -7.95
N GLY A 12 21.92 -5.41 -6.62
CA GLY A 12 21.70 -4.11 -6.00
C GLY A 12 20.24 -3.61 -6.05
N ILE A 13 19.28 -4.50 -6.32
CA ILE A 13 17.85 -4.18 -6.29
C ILE A 13 17.38 -4.03 -4.85
N THR A 14 17.94 -4.83 -3.93
CA THR A 14 17.72 -4.69 -2.48
C THR A 14 19.05 -4.49 -1.76
N GLU A 15 19.01 -3.90 -0.58
CA GLU A 15 20.19 -3.69 0.28
C GLU A 15 20.30 -4.75 1.39
N MET A 16 19.37 -5.71 1.42
CA MET A 16 19.30 -6.72 2.46
C MET A 16 19.81 -8.08 1.94
N ASP A 17 20.92 -8.53 2.52
CA ASP A 17 21.46 -9.88 2.24
C ASP A 17 20.50 -10.93 2.80
N SER A 18 19.80 -11.64 1.91
CA SER A 18 18.80 -12.63 2.27
C SER A 18 19.38 -13.83 3.05
N ILE A 19 20.64 -14.16 2.85
CA ILE A 19 21.31 -15.25 3.57
C ILE A 19 21.69 -14.81 4.98
N LYS A 20 22.35 -13.64 5.09
CA LYS A 20 22.76 -13.05 6.38
C LYS A 20 21.56 -12.87 7.32
N HIS A 21 20.44 -12.36 6.78
CA HIS A 21 19.23 -12.09 7.53
C HIS A 21 18.22 -13.26 7.54
N LYS A 22 18.60 -14.44 7.02
CA LYS A 22 17.79 -15.68 7.03
C LYS A 22 16.37 -15.47 6.47
N LEU A 23 16.24 -14.65 5.40
CA LEU A 23 14.95 -14.33 4.82
C LEU A 23 14.38 -15.50 4.02
N ASN A 24 13.06 -15.63 4.05
CA ASN A 24 12.39 -16.73 3.38
C ASN A 24 12.15 -16.40 1.89
N PHE A 25 12.85 -17.13 1.00
CA PHE A 25 12.70 -16.99 -0.44
C PHE A 25 11.30 -17.37 -0.95
N PHE A 26 10.64 -18.35 -0.33
CA PHE A 26 9.30 -18.79 -0.74
C PHE A 26 8.21 -17.73 -0.50
N ARG A 27 8.48 -16.71 0.33
CA ARG A 27 7.61 -15.53 0.45
C ARG A 27 7.66 -14.66 -0.82
N PHE A 28 8.76 -14.64 -1.54
CA PHE A 28 8.94 -13.91 -2.79
C PHE A 28 8.44 -14.73 -3.99
N LEU A 29 8.96 -15.95 -4.16
CA LEU A 29 8.58 -16.87 -5.23
C LEU A 29 8.21 -18.23 -4.65
N ASN A 30 6.98 -18.66 -4.90
CA ASN A 30 6.47 -19.97 -4.51
C ASN A 30 6.09 -20.74 -5.77
N PRO A 31 6.52 -22.03 -5.93
CA PRO A 31 6.15 -22.87 -7.07
C PRO A 31 4.63 -23.01 -7.28
N ASP A 32 3.85 -22.88 -6.20
CA ASP A 32 2.38 -22.94 -6.26
C ASP A 32 1.72 -21.63 -6.73
N ARG A 33 2.50 -20.54 -6.84
CA ARG A 33 2.03 -19.24 -7.31
C ARG A 33 2.34 -19.08 -8.80
N ILE A 34 1.32 -19.11 -9.64
CA ILE A 34 1.43 -19.02 -11.10
C ILE A 34 1.57 -17.56 -11.59
N SER A 35 1.16 -16.57 -10.79
CA SER A 35 1.24 -15.15 -11.18
C SER A 35 2.63 -14.56 -10.98
N LEU A 36 2.99 -13.58 -11.82
CA LEU A 36 4.17 -12.75 -11.57
C LEU A 36 4.03 -12.01 -10.24
N PRO A 37 5.13 -11.83 -9.48
CA PRO A 37 5.10 -11.06 -8.24
C PRO A 37 4.89 -9.58 -8.52
N ASP A 38 4.13 -8.91 -7.66
CA ASP A 38 4.10 -7.46 -7.60
C ASP A 38 5.40 -6.94 -6.99
N ILE A 39 5.98 -5.92 -7.60
CA ILE A 39 7.26 -5.34 -7.16
C ILE A 39 7.00 -3.91 -6.69
N ASP A 40 6.97 -3.76 -5.37
CA ASP A 40 6.87 -2.46 -4.70
C ASP A 40 8.28 -1.91 -4.49
N ILE A 41 8.55 -0.71 -4.95
CA ILE A 41 9.85 -0.06 -4.80
C ILE A 41 9.66 1.30 -4.16
N ASP A 42 10.28 1.48 -2.99
CA ASP A 42 10.20 2.71 -2.22
C ASP A 42 11.31 3.69 -2.60
N PHE A 43 10.93 4.92 -2.92
CA PHE A 43 11.84 6.03 -3.21
C PHE A 43 11.57 7.22 -2.29
N PRO A 44 12.56 8.09 -2.05
CA PRO A 44 12.31 9.41 -1.48
C PRO A 44 11.30 10.16 -2.38
N PRO A 45 10.22 10.75 -1.83
CA PRO A 45 9.20 11.44 -2.61
C PRO A 45 9.77 12.50 -3.55
N SER A 46 10.79 13.23 -3.11
CA SER A 46 11.48 14.27 -3.91
C SER A 46 12.16 13.73 -5.18
N ARG A 47 12.54 12.46 -5.22
CA ARG A 47 13.25 11.85 -6.35
C ARG A 47 12.43 10.85 -7.16
N ARG A 48 11.24 10.53 -6.68
CA ARG A 48 10.36 9.53 -7.31
C ARG A 48 10.08 9.86 -8.78
N GLN A 49 9.82 11.12 -9.10
CA GLN A 49 9.52 11.55 -10.47
C GLN A 49 10.71 11.37 -11.42
N GLU A 50 11.95 11.53 -10.94
CA GLU A 50 13.15 11.30 -11.75
C GLU A 50 13.23 9.85 -12.24
N VAL A 51 12.86 8.90 -11.37
CA VAL A 51 12.85 7.47 -11.71
C VAL A 51 11.77 7.15 -12.75
N ILE A 52 10.58 7.71 -12.59
CA ILE A 52 9.48 7.53 -13.53
C ILE A 52 9.87 8.08 -14.90
N ASP A 53 10.42 9.30 -14.92
CA ASP A 53 10.88 9.95 -16.18
C ASP A 53 11.98 9.12 -16.86
N TYR A 54 12.91 8.56 -16.10
CA TYR A 54 13.97 7.70 -16.62
C TYR A 54 13.39 6.42 -17.25
N LEU A 55 12.50 5.73 -16.57
CA LEU A 55 11.85 4.51 -17.10
C LEU A 55 11.12 4.77 -18.42
N ALA A 56 10.47 5.93 -18.53
CA ALA A 56 9.76 6.31 -19.74
C ALA A 56 10.70 6.65 -20.94
N THR A 57 12.01 6.77 -20.70
CA THR A 57 13.02 7.05 -21.75
C THR A 57 13.80 5.82 -22.20
N LEU A 58 13.57 4.65 -21.58
CA LEU A 58 14.31 3.44 -21.92
C LEU A 58 13.94 2.92 -23.31
N ASP A 59 14.93 2.74 -24.17
CA ASP A 59 14.74 2.18 -25.51
C ASP A 59 14.35 0.69 -25.44
N GLY A 60 13.40 0.30 -26.30
CA GLY A 60 12.95 -1.08 -26.40
C GLY A 60 12.01 -1.52 -25.27
N ILE A 61 11.54 -0.56 -24.48
CA ILE A 61 10.57 -0.80 -23.42
C ILE A 61 9.38 0.13 -23.61
N GLU A 62 8.18 -0.47 -23.64
CA GLU A 62 6.92 0.27 -23.55
C GLU A 62 6.60 0.56 -22.08
N PHE A 63 6.17 1.78 -21.80
CA PHE A 63 5.87 2.27 -20.46
C PHE A 63 4.51 2.98 -20.44
N ALA A 64 3.65 2.64 -19.49
CA ALA A 64 2.35 3.28 -19.30
C ALA A 64 1.94 3.30 -17.82
N GLU A 65 1.22 4.33 -17.41
CA GLU A 65 0.50 4.37 -16.14
C GLU A 65 -0.69 3.40 -16.19
N ILE A 66 -1.03 2.80 -15.06
CA ILE A 66 -2.19 1.92 -14.96
C ILE A 66 -3.45 2.76 -14.70
N ILE A 67 -4.53 2.49 -15.43
CA ILE A 67 -5.81 3.17 -15.21
C ILE A 67 -6.40 2.83 -13.83
N THR A 68 -7.00 3.81 -13.21
CA THR A 68 -7.85 3.64 -12.03
C THR A 68 -9.28 4.00 -12.37
N LEU A 69 -10.19 3.07 -12.16
CA LEU A 69 -11.62 3.29 -12.31
C LEU A 69 -12.20 3.61 -10.92
N ASN A 70 -12.50 4.88 -10.70
CA ASN A 70 -13.13 5.31 -9.46
C ASN A 70 -14.61 5.00 -9.52
N THR A 71 -15.06 4.11 -8.67
CA THR A 71 -16.48 3.74 -8.58
C THR A 71 -17.17 4.46 -7.43
N LYS A 72 -18.42 4.79 -7.67
CA LYS A 72 -19.30 5.36 -6.64
C LYS A 72 -19.49 4.32 -5.53
N LYS A 73 -19.06 4.64 -4.31
CA LYS A 73 -19.29 3.80 -3.13
C LYS A 73 -20.62 4.15 -2.48
N LEU A 74 -21.14 3.26 -1.65
CA LEU A 74 -22.44 3.38 -1.00
C LEU A 74 -22.70 4.76 -0.38
N LYS A 75 -21.79 5.31 0.39
CA LYS A 75 -21.88 6.65 0.97
C LYS A 75 -22.02 7.75 -0.08
N GLY A 76 -21.24 7.68 -1.16
CA GLY A 76 -21.32 8.62 -2.28
C GLY A 76 -22.63 8.47 -3.04
N SER A 77 -23.14 7.26 -3.21
CA SER A 77 -24.42 6.98 -3.87
C SER A 77 -25.59 7.54 -3.05
N ILE A 78 -25.58 7.37 -1.74
CA ILE A 78 -26.60 7.96 -0.84
C ILE A 78 -26.65 9.49 -0.98
N ARG A 79 -25.50 10.15 -0.99
CA ARG A 79 -25.46 11.62 -1.17
C ARG A 79 -25.94 12.05 -2.55
N LEU A 80 -25.52 11.34 -3.59
CA LEU A 80 -25.95 11.65 -4.97
C LEU A 80 -27.46 11.53 -5.13
N VAL A 81 -28.01 10.38 -4.74
CA VAL A 81 -29.44 10.08 -4.88
C VAL A 81 -30.27 10.97 -3.94
N GLY A 82 -29.84 11.14 -2.71
CA GLY A 82 -30.53 12.02 -1.75
C GLY A 82 -30.65 13.46 -2.25
N ASN A 83 -29.57 14.01 -2.84
CA ASN A 83 -29.61 15.31 -3.49
C ASN A 83 -30.55 15.33 -4.71
N GLY A 84 -30.55 14.27 -5.52
CA GLY A 84 -31.45 14.15 -6.67
C GLY A 84 -32.92 14.01 -6.30
N LEU A 85 -33.21 13.47 -5.12
CA LEU A 85 -34.56 13.37 -4.53
C LEU A 85 -34.92 14.61 -3.71
N GLU A 86 -34.10 15.67 -3.72
CA GLU A 86 -34.29 16.92 -2.96
C GLU A 86 -34.52 16.68 -1.46
N MET A 87 -33.87 15.67 -0.90
CA MET A 87 -33.96 15.37 0.54
C MET A 87 -33.20 16.42 1.36
N ASP A 88 -33.61 16.54 2.63
CA ASP A 88 -32.89 17.37 3.60
C ASP A 88 -31.41 16.91 3.76
N LEU A 89 -30.49 17.87 3.68
CA LEU A 89 -29.04 17.61 3.72
C LEU A 89 -28.60 16.98 5.04
N ASP A 90 -29.20 17.37 6.16
CA ASP A 90 -28.87 16.82 7.48
C ASP A 90 -29.28 15.34 7.55
N VAL A 91 -30.42 14.98 6.95
CA VAL A 91 -30.89 13.59 6.85
C VAL A 91 -29.97 12.76 5.96
N ILE A 92 -29.57 13.30 4.80
CA ILE A 92 -28.63 12.65 3.89
C ILE A 92 -27.31 12.36 4.62
N ASP A 93 -26.78 13.35 5.35
CA ASP A 93 -25.53 13.22 6.08
C ASP A 93 -25.63 12.22 7.25
N GLU A 94 -26.77 12.20 7.95
CA GLU A 94 -27.00 11.21 9.01
C GLU A 94 -26.99 9.77 8.47
N ILE A 95 -27.69 9.52 7.36
CA ILE A 95 -27.69 8.21 6.70
C ILE A 95 -26.29 7.86 6.17
N ALA A 96 -25.60 8.80 5.54
CA ALA A 96 -24.28 8.59 4.99
C ALA A 96 -23.21 8.30 6.08
N LYS A 97 -23.32 8.92 7.26
CA LYS A 97 -22.46 8.62 8.43
C LYS A 97 -22.76 7.25 9.03
N ALA A 98 -24.02 6.84 9.06
CA ALA A 98 -24.39 5.50 9.55
C ALA A 98 -23.71 4.38 8.72
N VAL A 99 -23.50 4.60 7.41
CA VAL A 99 -22.79 3.66 6.54
C VAL A 99 -21.33 3.48 6.97
N GLU A 100 -20.66 4.54 7.41
CA GLU A 100 -19.26 4.47 7.88
C GLU A 100 -19.13 3.61 9.15
N VAL A 101 -20.05 3.79 10.08
CA VAL A 101 -20.06 3.02 11.35
C VAL A 101 -20.19 1.53 11.08
N TYR A 102 -20.89 1.13 10.02
CA TYR A 102 -21.10 -0.27 9.66
C TYR A 102 -20.12 -0.77 8.56
N GLY A 103 -18.99 -0.09 8.35
CA GLY A 103 -17.95 -0.54 7.41
C GLY A 103 -18.39 -0.59 5.95
N GLY A 104 -19.42 0.18 5.57
CA GLY A 104 -19.96 0.22 4.21
C GLY A 104 -20.96 -0.90 3.89
N ASP A 105 -21.34 -1.71 4.87
CA ASP A 105 -22.30 -2.80 4.70
C ASP A 105 -23.74 -2.25 4.68
N LYS A 106 -24.37 -2.30 3.50
CA LYS A 106 -25.75 -1.83 3.30
C LYS A 106 -26.77 -2.60 4.16
N GLU A 107 -26.56 -3.87 4.42
CA GLU A 107 -27.51 -4.71 5.16
C GLU A 107 -27.57 -4.31 6.62
N LYS A 108 -26.49 -3.78 7.17
CA LYS A 108 -26.39 -3.30 8.53
C LYS A 108 -27.00 -1.90 8.76
N ILE A 109 -27.36 -1.17 7.68
CA ILE A 109 -28.05 0.10 7.83
C ILE A 109 -29.40 -0.13 8.50
N ASP A 110 -29.69 0.68 9.53
CA ASP A 110 -30.93 0.61 10.29
C ASP A 110 -32.15 0.53 9.38
N ILE A 111 -32.97 -0.49 9.59
CA ILE A 111 -34.17 -0.75 8.80
C ILE A 111 -35.16 0.43 8.83
N LYS A 112 -35.08 1.26 9.88
CA LYS A 112 -35.89 2.49 9.97
C LYS A 112 -35.66 3.43 8.78
N TRP A 113 -34.40 3.56 8.33
CA TRP A 113 -34.05 4.40 7.19
C TRP A 113 -34.56 3.81 5.88
N LYS A 114 -34.41 2.50 5.70
CA LYS A 114 -34.91 1.77 4.53
C LYS A 114 -36.44 1.90 4.41
N ASN A 115 -37.15 1.78 5.54
CA ASN A 115 -38.60 1.91 5.57
C ASN A 115 -39.08 3.35 5.37
N LYS A 116 -38.31 4.33 5.88
CA LYS A 116 -38.69 5.75 5.77
C LYS A 116 -38.39 6.33 4.38
N TYR A 117 -37.34 5.88 3.75
CA TYR A 117 -36.85 6.37 2.45
C TYR A 117 -36.60 5.21 1.48
N PRO A 118 -37.62 4.40 1.13
CA PRO A 118 -37.43 3.22 0.27
C PRO A 118 -36.91 3.59 -1.11
N GLU A 119 -37.38 4.67 -1.72
CA GLU A 119 -36.96 5.17 -3.01
C GLU A 119 -35.46 5.55 -3.01
N LEU A 120 -34.95 6.15 -1.93
CA LEU A 120 -33.51 6.42 -1.79
C LEU A 120 -32.68 5.13 -1.99
N PHE A 121 -33.06 4.05 -1.29
CA PHE A 121 -32.28 2.81 -1.31
C PHE A 121 -32.45 2.01 -2.60
N GLU A 122 -33.58 2.15 -3.27
CA GLU A 122 -33.80 1.57 -4.61
C GLU A 122 -32.83 2.19 -5.63
N TYR A 123 -32.77 3.53 -5.70
CA TYR A 123 -31.86 4.22 -6.62
C TYR A 123 -30.39 4.10 -6.20
N VAL A 124 -30.08 4.09 -4.92
CA VAL A 124 -28.71 3.90 -4.42
C VAL A 124 -28.11 2.59 -4.95
N ASP A 125 -28.91 1.52 -5.08
CA ASP A 125 -28.45 0.25 -5.64
C ASP A 125 -28.04 0.34 -7.09
N LEU A 126 -28.72 1.18 -7.88
CA LEU A 126 -28.40 1.40 -9.27
C LEU A 126 -27.09 2.19 -9.46
N PHE A 127 -26.74 3.06 -8.51
CA PHE A 127 -25.55 3.91 -8.58
C PHE A 127 -24.33 3.31 -7.86
N ASN A 128 -24.54 2.35 -6.96
CA ASN A 128 -23.43 1.75 -6.21
C ASN A 128 -22.59 0.87 -7.12
N GLY A 129 -21.28 1.16 -7.19
CA GLY A 129 -20.35 0.45 -8.07
C GLY A 129 -20.24 1.01 -9.50
N VAL A 130 -21.06 1.98 -9.88
CA VAL A 130 -20.95 2.65 -11.19
C VAL A 130 -19.66 3.45 -11.26
N ILE A 131 -18.97 3.39 -12.40
CA ILE A 131 -17.77 4.18 -12.66
C ILE A 131 -18.13 5.67 -12.69
N GLU A 132 -17.54 6.44 -11.79
CA GLU A 132 -17.73 7.88 -11.68
C GLU A 132 -16.69 8.66 -12.47
N SER A 133 -15.44 8.21 -12.40
CA SER A 133 -14.33 8.84 -13.10
C SER A 133 -13.24 7.82 -13.43
N MET A 134 -12.43 8.19 -14.40
CA MET A 134 -11.22 7.47 -14.75
C MET A 134 -10.02 8.37 -14.43
N GLY A 135 -8.99 7.78 -13.84
CA GLY A 135 -7.73 8.44 -13.55
C GLY A 135 -6.57 7.50 -13.80
N SER A 136 -5.35 7.94 -13.51
CA SER A 136 -4.19 7.05 -13.45
C SER A 136 -3.91 6.61 -12.01
N HIS A 137 -3.36 5.41 -11.86
CA HIS A 137 -2.90 4.93 -10.57
C HIS A 137 -1.67 5.75 -10.13
N PRO A 138 -1.63 6.27 -8.90
CA PRO A 138 -0.58 7.21 -8.49
C PRO A 138 0.83 6.59 -8.46
N SER A 139 0.95 5.27 -8.32
CA SER A 139 2.23 4.56 -8.20
C SER A 139 2.39 3.40 -9.18
N GLY A 140 1.29 2.91 -9.78
CA GLY A 140 1.29 1.72 -10.61
C GLY A 140 1.65 2.00 -12.06
N PHE A 141 2.66 1.29 -12.58
CA PHE A 141 3.13 1.39 -13.95
C PHE A 141 3.26 0.00 -14.57
N VAL A 142 2.98 -0.08 -15.86
CA VAL A 142 3.27 -1.27 -16.68
C VAL A 142 4.53 -1.01 -17.47
N VAL A 143 5.39 -2.03 -17.49
CA VAL A 143 6.61 -2.08 -18.28
C VAL A 143 6.56 -3.33 -19.16
N SER A 144 6.78 -3.18 -20.47
CA SER A 144 6.70 -4.27 -21.42
C SER A 144 7.77 -4.18 -22.49
N PRO A 145 8.40 -5.30 -22.88
CA PRO A 145 9.30 -5.34 -24.03
C PRO A 145 8.56 -5.42 -25.38
N ILE A 146 7.23 -5.55 -25.35
CA ILE A 146 6.38 -5.59 -26.54
C ILE A 146 5.39 -4.44 -26.52
N THR A 147 4.84 -4.11 -27.69
CA THR A 147 3.90 -2.99 -27.86
C THR A 147 2.64 -3.20 -27.01
N LEU A 148 2.37 -2.26 -26.11
CA LEU A 148 1.20 -2.32 -25.23
C LEU A 148 -0.10 -2.15 -26.01
N ASP A 149 -0.14 -1.31 -27.04
CA ASP A 149 -1.35 -1.00 -27.81
C ASP A 149 -1.95 -2.22 -28.53
N ASP A 150 -1.13 -3.20 -28.85
CA ASP A 150 -1.59 -4.43 -29.53
C ASP A 150 -2.35 -5.37 -28.56
N HIS A 151 -2.19 -5.18 -27.26
CA HIS A 151 -2.71 -6.11 -26.26
C HIS A 151 -3.70 -5.46 -25.27
N VAL A 152 -3.33 -4.30 -24.72
CA VAL A 152 -4.11 -3.67 -23.64
C VAL A 152 -4.67 -2.30 -24.01
N SER A 153 -4.32 -1.78 -25.16
CA SER A 153 -4.60 -0.41 -25.62
C SER A 153 -4.16 0.66 -24.62
N THR A 154 -3.78 1.81 -25.12
CA THR A 154 -3.43 2.94 -24.26
C THR A 154 -4.05 4.24 -24.75
N VAL A 155 -4.24 5.19 -23.85
CA VAL A 155 -4.78 6.52 -24.15
C VAL A 155 -3.93 7.61 -23.48
N TYR A 156 -3.97 8.83 -24.05
CA TYR A 156 -3.50 10.01 -23.38
C TYR A 156 -4.65 10.69 -22.66
N THR A 157 -4.49 10.96 -21.39
CA THR A 157 -5.44 11.76 -20.61
C THR A 157 -4.90 13.20 -20.45
N LYS A 158 -5.77 14.15 -20.09
CA LYS A 158 -5.35 15.55 -19.87
C LYS A 158 -4.48 15.71 -18.62
N GLU A 159 -4.60 14.79 -17.69
CA GLU A 159 -4.00 14.84 -16.34
C GLU A 159 -2.69 14.04 -16.26
N SER A 160 -2.48 13.10 -17.19
CA SER A 160 -1.30 12.24 -17.19
C SER A 160 -0.24 12.72 -18.18
N LYS A 161 1.01 12.69 -17.73
CA LYS A 161 2.19 12.95 -18.54
C LYS A 161 2.49 11.82 -19.53
N TYR A 162 2.10 10.59 -19.18
CA TYR A 162 2.38 9.37 -19.92
C TYR A 162 1.10 8.76 -20.47
N ARG A 163 1.26 7.76 -21.35
CA ARG A 163 0.12 6.92 -21.76
C ARG A 163 -0.47 6.19 -20.55
N VAL A 164 -1.76 5.99 -20.54
CA VAL A 164 -2.50 5.27 -19.50
C VAL A 164 -3.12 4.04 -20.13
N THR A 165 -3.01 2.88 -19.51
CA THR A 165 -3.66 1.65 -20.01
C THR A 165 -5.18 1.79 -20.00
N CYS A 166 -5.87 1.13 -20.93
CA CYS A 166 -7.33 1.08 -20.94
C CYS A 166 -7.90 -0.03 -20.03
N VAL A 167 -7.04 -0.87 -19.49
CA VAL A 167 -7.38 -1.97 -18.57
C VAL A 167 -6.80 -1.70 -17.19
N ASN A 168 -7.51 -2.13 -16.14
CA ASN A 168 -7.10 -1.92 -14.77
C ASN A 168 -6.09 -2.97 -14.28
N MET A 169 -5.55 -2.77 -13.08
CA MET A 169 -4.51 -3.63 -12.51
C MET A 169 -4.91 -5.11 -12.45
N LYS A 170 -6.17 -5.43 -12.13
CA LYS A 170 -6.65 -6.82 -12.05
C LYS A 170 -6.70 -7.53 -13.41
N GLU A 171 -7.06 -6.78 -14.43
CA GLU A 171 -7.11 -7.30 -15.81
C GLU A 171 -5.69 -7.55 -16.34
N LEU A 172 -4.73 -6.66 -15.99
CA LEU A 172 -3.32 -6.83 -16.33
C LEU A 172 -2.69 -8.06 -15.65
N ASP A 173 -3.15 -8.47 -14.47
CA ASP A 173 -2.68 -9.68 -13.79
C ASP A 173 -2.92 -10.95 -14.63
N GLY A 174 -4.04 -10.99 -15.35
CA GLY A 174 -4.38 -12.12 -16.23
C GLY A 174 -3.46 -12.24 -17.44
N GLU A 175 -2.83 -11.15 -17.87
CA GLU A 175 -2.00 -11.07 -19.08
C GLU A 175 -0.49 -11.20 -18.81
N ASN A 176 -0.08 -11.43 -17.57
CA ASN A 176 1.33 -11.58 -17.16
C ASN A 176 2.23 -10.38 -17.49
N TYR A 177 1.71 -9.16 -17.41
CA TYR A 177 2.53 -7.95 -17.52
C TYR A 177 3.36 -7.70 -16.25
N VAL A 178 4.56 -7.16 -16.44
CA VAL A 178 5.35 -6.67 -15.31
C VAL A 178 4.76 -5.36 -14.82
N LYS A 179 4.30 -5.35 -13.59
CA LYS A 179 3.80 -4.18 -12.89
C LYS A 179 4.82 -3.71 -11.86
N LEU A 180 5.08 -2.42 -11.87
CA LEU A 180 5.95 -1.76 -10.91
C LEU A 180 5.12 -0.78 -10.10
N ASP A 181 5.12 -0.92 -8.78
CA ASP A 181 4.61 0.10 -7.89
C ASP A 181 5.79 0.96 -7.40
N ILE A 182 5.87 2.18 -7.96
CA ILE A 182 6.91 3.15 -7.64
C ILE A 182 6.36 4.07 -6.56
N LEU A 183 6.67 3.73 -5.31
CA LEU A 183 6.11 4.40 -4.14
C LEU A 183 7.01 5.54 -3.66
N GLY A 184 6.39 6.58 -3.09
CA GLY A 184 7.08 7.65 -2.39
C GLY A 184 6.97 7.44 -0.88
N LEU A 185 8.07 7.10 -0.20
CA LEU A 185 8.08 6.88 1.25
C LEU A 185 8.79 8.02 1.98
N ALA A 186 8.02 8.86 2.66
CA ALA A 186 8.52 10.03 3.39
C ALA A 186 9.54 9.67 4.48
N ASN A 187 9.40 8.50 5.11
CA ASN A 187 10.34 8.02 6.12
C ASN A 187 11.77 7.84 5.57
N ILE A 188 11.92 7.37 4.33
CA ILE A 188 13.25 7.26 3.68
C ILE A 188 13.87 8.64 3.50
N GLU A 189 13.08 9.61 3.03
CA GLU A 189 13.56 10.98 2.85
C GLU A 189 13.97 11.61 4.19
N LEU A 190 13.13 11.47 5.22
CA LEU A 190 13.42 11.97 6.55
C LEU A 190 14.73 11.41 7.12
N VAL A 191 14.92 10.08 7.07
CA VAL A 191 16.13 9.43 7.55
C VAL A 191 17.35 9.92 6.77
N ASN A 192 17.28 10.01 5.45
CA ASN A 192 18.36 10.51 4.61
C ASN A 192 18.74 11.96 4.93
N GLU A 193 17.74 12.83 5.17
CA GLU A 193 18.00 14.22 5.54
C GLU A 193 18.63 14.33 6.94
N VAL A 194 18.19 13.52 7.91
CA VAL A 194 18.82 13.48 9.24
C VAL A 194 20.27 13.01 9.13
N CYS A 195 20.57 11.95 8.37
CA CYS A 195 21.94 11.50 8.15
C CYS A 195 22.84 12.62 7.59
N LYS A 196 22.35 13.39 6.59
CA LYS A 196 23.05 14.54 6.03
C LYS A 196 23.30 15.64 7.07
N LEU A 197 22.28 15.97 7.87
CA LEU A 197 22.38 17.02 8.90
C LEU A 197 23.39 16.69 10.00
N VAL A 198 23.48 15.41 10.41
CA VAL A 198 24.44 14.97 11.44
C VAL A 198 25.80 14.56 10.86
N GLY A 199 25.94 14.54 9.53
CA GLY A 199 27.20 14.25 8.85
C GLY A 199 27.63 12.78 8.91
N ILE A 200 26.67 11.85 8.91
CA ILE A 200 26.92 10.40 8.85
C ILE A 200 26.51 9.84 7.50
N ASP A 201 27.06 8.67 7.16
CA ASP A 201 26.67 7.94 5.97
C ASP A 201 25.19 7.51 6.04
N ARG A 202 24.58 7.30 4.88
CA ARG A 202 23.22 6.78 4.79
C ARG A 202 23.10 5.45 5.54
N LEU A 203 22.06 5.32 6.35
CA LEU A 203 21.80 4.07 7.07
C LEU A 203 21.38 2.96 6.09
N THR A 204 21.97 1.79 6.30
CA THR A 204 21.69 0.56 5.58
C THR A 204 21.55 -0.61 6.56
N PRO A 205 21.00 -1.76 6.15
CA PRO A 205 20.95 -2.94 7.01
C PRO A 205 22.32 -3.41 7.53
N ASP A 206 23.42 -3.01 6.87
CA ASP A 206 24.77 -3.40 7.24
C ASP A 206 25.47 -2.45 8.23
N ASN A 207 25.02 -1.20 8.32
CA ASN A 207 25.66 -0.18 9.19
C ASN A 207 24.76 0.30 10.34
N ILE A 208 23.53 -0.20 10.45
CA ILE A 208 22.63 0.12 11.56
C ILE A 208 22.87 -0.84 12.74
N ASP A 209 22.95 -0.30 13.95
CA ASP A 209 23.01 -1.10 15.19
C ASP A 209 21.60 -1.48 15.63
N THR A 210 21.24 -2.77 15.49
CA THR A 210 19.96 -3.31 15.93
C THR A 210 20.00 -3.91 17.34
N THR A 211 21.14 -3.82 18.02
CA THR A 211 21.34 -4.46 19.34
C THR A 211 21.00 -3.58 20.53
N ASP A 212 20.83 -2.26 20.35
CA ASP A 212 20.51 -1.34 21.43
C ASP A 212 19.09 -1.55 21.95
N ILE A 213 18.99 -2.22 23.08
CA ILE A 213 17.73 -2.52 23.75
C ILE A 213 16.94 -1.25 24.15
N ASN A 214 17.59 -0.12 24.36
CA ASN A 214 16.90 1.11 24.73
C ASN A 214 16.09 1.67 23.56
N VAL A 215 16.60 1.54 22.34
CA VAL A 215 15.86 1.89 21.11
C VAL A 215 14.60 1.04 20.99
N TRP A 216 14.70 -0.27 21.16
CA TRP A 216 13.54 -1.16 21.11
C TRP A 216 12.53 -0.90 22.23
N LYS A 217 13.00 -0.63 23.44
CA LYS A 217 12.14 -0.26 24.58
C LYS A 217 11.41 1.06 24.36
N SER A 218 11.97 2.01 23.63
CA SER A 218 11.31 3.28 23.34
C SER A 218 10.03 3.14 22.51
N LEU A 219 9.85 2.03 21.78
CA LEU A 219 8.60 1.70 21.08
C LEU A 219 7.39 1.55 22.03
N ARG A 220 7.62 1.36 23.34
CA ARG A 220 6.57 1.35 24.36
C ARG A 220 6.02 2.74 24.66
N GLU A 221 6.81 3.77 24.38
CA GLU A 221 6.47 5.17 24.69
C GLU A 221 5.81 5.83 23.49
N SER A 222 6.33 5.58 22.28
CA SER A 222 5.80 6.13 21.05
C SER A 222 6.23 5.31 19.83
N THR A 223 5.36 5.20 18.84
CA THR A 223 5.64 4.66 17.50
C THR A 223 5.55 5.72 16.42
N LEU A 224 5.55 7.00 16.81
CA LEU A 224 5.55 8.12 15.87
C LEU A 224 6.79 8.05 14.95
N GLY A 225 6.56 8.05 13.63
CA GLY A 225 7.61 7.92 12.62
C GLY A 225 8.05 6.49 12.34
N VAL A 226 7.49 5.49 13.04
CA VAL A 226 7.75 4.08 12.74
C VAL A 226 6.76 3.62 11.68
N PHE A 227 7.25 3.48 10.44
CA PHE A 227 6.42 3.13 9.29
C PHE A 227 5.55 1.89 9.56
N GLN A 228 4.26 1.95 9.21
CA GLN A 228 3.22 0.95 9.43
C GLN A 228 2.78 0.74 10.90
N PHE A 229 3.46 1.33 11.88
CA PHE A 229 3.14 1.15 13.31
C PHE A 229 2.62 2.41 14.00
N GLU A 230 2.19 3.43 13.23
CA GLU A 230 1.71 4.72 13.76
C GLU A 230 0.25 4.71 14.20
N SER A 231 -0.55 3.70 13.81
CA SER A 231 -1.95 3.59 14.25
C SER A 231 -2.06 3.19 15.73
N ASP A 232 -3.13 3.62 16.41
CA ASP A 232 -3.36 3.28 17.82
C ASP A 232 -3.36 1.78 18.08
N SER A 233 -3.89 0.98 17.17
CA SER A 233 -3.91 -0.50 17.26
C SER A 233 -2.50 -1.09 17.13
N ALA A 234 -1.72 -0.61 16.18
CA ALA A 234 -0.34 -1.07 15.99
C ALA A 234 0.56 -0.64 17.16
N TYR A 235 0.38 0.58 17.66
CA TYR A 235 1.07 1.04 18.86
C TYR A 235 0.74 0.18 20.09
N ALA A 236 -0.55 -0.11 20.33
CA ALA A 236 -0.96 -0.95 21.44
C ALA A 236 -0.35 -2.36 21.33
N TYR A 237 -0.29 -2.91 20.13
CA TYR A 237 0.32 -4.20 19.85
C TYR A 237 1.83 -4.20 20.14
N LEU A 238 2.60 -3.23 19.62
CA LEU A 238 4.03 -3.12 19.88
C LEU A 238 4.35 -2.87 21.37
N LYS A 239 3.54 -2.07 22.04
CA LYS A 239 3.67 -1.83 23.47
C LYS A 239 3.55 -3.12 24.29
N GLN A 240 2.64 -4.01 23.89
CA GLN A 240 2.49 -5.33 24.52
C GLN A 240 3.64 -6.26 24.14
N LEU A 241 4.02 -6.30 22.86
CA LEU A 241 5.06 -7.18 22.33
C LEU A 241 6.42 -6.92 23.01
N PHE A 242 6.79 -5.65 23.16
CA PHE A 242 8.04 -5.24 23.82
C PHE A 242 7.90 -5.05 25.34
N SER A 243 6.80 -5.48 25.98
CA SER A 243 6.68 -5.43 27.43
C SER A 243 7.69 -6.35 28.13
N ASP A 244 8.09 -5.99 29.35
CA ASP A 244 9.07 -6.81 30.12
C ASP A 244 8.53 -8.23 30.36
N GLU A 245 7.22 -8.38 30.55
CA GLU A 245 6.56 -9.67 30.71
C GLU A 245 6.67 -10.53 29.44
N THR A 246 6.33 -9.97 28.27
CA THR A 246 6.42 -10.68 26.99
C THR A 246 7.85 -11.06 26.66
N LEU A 247 8.82 -10.13 26.83
CA LEU A 247 10.23 -10.40 26.57
C LEU A 247 10.80 -11.46 27.50
N ALA A 248 10.41 -11.47 28.78
CA ALA A 248 10.81 -12.52 29.72
C ALA A 248 10.23 -13.89 29.33
N ASN A 249 8.96 -13.93 28.93
CA ASN A 249 8.31 -15.15 28.46
C ASN A 249 8.96 -15.71 27.19
N ILE A 250 9.29 -14.85 26.22
CA ILE A 250 10.00 -15.26 25.00
C ILE A 250 11.38 -15.83 25.36
N LYS A 251 12.09 -15.17 26.25
CA LYS A 251 13.42 -15.63 26.66
C LYS A 251 13.37 -16.98 27.36
N GLU A 252 12.37 -17.22 28.18
CA GLU A 252 12.17 -18.49 28.91
C GLU A 252 11.79 -19.64 27.97
N ASN A 253 10.89 -19.42 27.00
CA ASN A 253 10.28 -20.48 26.20
C ASN A 253 10.93 -20.68 24.83
N VAL A 254 11.57 -19.63 24.26
CA VAL A 254 12.16 -19.66 22.92
C VAL A 254 13.68 -19.47 22.98
N GLY A 255 14.17 -18.76 23.99
CA GLY A 255 15.58 -18.38 24.13
C GLY A 255 15.84 -16.95 23.69
N ASP A 256 17.11 -16.63 23.41
CA ASP A 256 17.48 -15.30 22.93
C ASP A 256 16.97 -15.11 21.48
N ILE A 257 16.17 -14.06 21.26
CA ILE A 257 15.65 -13.65 19.96
C ILE A 257 16.15 -12.24 19.63
N ASP A 258 16.48 -12.01 18.38
CA ASP A 258 16.80 -10.67 17.91
C ASP A 258 15.52 -9.81 17.89
N TYR A 259 15.60 -8.59 18.39
CA TYR A 259 14.45 -7.68 18.42
C TYR A 259 13.96 -7.28 17.02
N ILE A 260 14.84 -7.27 16.04
CA ILE A 260 14.42 -7.03 14.64
C ILE A 260 13.60 -8.20 14.10
N ASP A 261 13.93 -9.43 14.49
CA ASP A 261 13.13 -10.60 14.14
C ASP A 261 11.76 -10.53 14.79
N LEU A 262 11.71 -10.07 16.05
CA LEU A 262 10.46 -9.88 16.79
C LEU A 262 9.58 -8.82 16.12
N LEU A 263 10.14 -7.69 15.68
CA LEU A 263 9.42 -6.67 14.92
C LEU A 263 8.94 -7.20 13.57
N SER A 264 9.76 -8.01 12.89
CA SER A 264 9.42 -8.61 11.60
C SER A 264 8.26 -9.60 11.74
N LEU A 265 8.21 -10.37 12.81
CA LEU A 265 7.07 -11.23 13.14
C LEU A 265 5.80 -10.39 13.36
N ALA A 266 5.92 -9.27 14.08
CA ALA A 266 4.80 -8.36 14.29
C ALA A 266 4.24 -7.77 12.99
N ASN A 267 5.10 -7.48 12.02
CA ASN A 267 4.68 -6.95 10.72
C ASN A 267 4.06 -8.03 9.80
N GLY A 268 4.27 -9.29 10.09
CA GLY A 268 3.74 -10.42 9.34
C GLY A 268 2.45 -11.00 9.90
N ALA A 269 2.02 -10.56 11.06
CA ALA A 269 0.80 -10.98 11.74
C ALA A 269 -0.39 -10.07 11.42
#